data_bc0e51296b5274d9039fd00bb2e74f46
#
_entry.id   bc0e51296b5274d9039fd00bb2e74f46
#
_cell.length_a   1.000
_cell.length_b   1.000
_cell.length_c   1.000
_cell.angle_alpha   90.00
_cell.angle_beta   90.00
_cell.angle_gamma   90.00
#
_symmetry.space_group_name_H-M   'P 1'
#
loop_
_entity.id
_entity.type
_entity.pdbx_description
1 polymer ?
#
loop_
_entity_poly.entity_id
_entity_poly.type
_entity_poly.pdbx_seq_one_letter_code
_entity_poly.pdbx_strand_id
1 'polypeptide(L)'
;KTAAFTLPLLEKLGQIENPGNQPRVLIITPTRELAAQIEASANTYGKHTTLQSLAVFGGVKIGPQIKKLRQGIDILVATPGRLLDLSQQGAVSLKNINVLVLDEADRMLDMGFIPDIKRIQKLLPDTKQTLMFSATYSPEIRRLAHDYLSNPVEVNVTPKNAAAHTVEQVLHPVDKSRKSALLQHLVHLNGWSQALVFSRTKHGANKLTRDLVRTGVRAAAIHGNKSQAQRTKALEDFKRGKVEILVATDIASRGIDISELPMVINFDLPHVPEDYVHRIGRTGRAGTTGNAISLVCADEAKQLRDIERVINKPLERVEIEGFEPDHVLPVSRPGNDRSGNRSGSSRSNSSRGNGSNGNSRNRPRGNRNSSSSARTNRQASA
;
A
#
# COMPACT_ATOMS: atom_id res chain seq x y z
N LYS A 1 8.57 -1.57 -15.51
CA LYS A 1 7.21 -1.10 -15.83
C LYS A 1 7.21 0.33 -16.38
N THR A 2 7.87 1.31 -15.71
CA THR A 2 7.86 2.72 -16.15
C THR A 2 8.36 2.87 -17.60
N ALA A 3 9.48 2.27 -17.96
CA ALA A 3 9.98 2.31 -19.35
C ALA A 3 9.01 1.66 -20.36
N ALA A 4 8.27 0.61 -19.93
CA ALA A 4 7.34 -0.11 -20.81
C ALA A 4 6.17 0.75 -21.33
N PHE A 5 5.75 1.77 -20.57
CA PHE A 5 4.76 2.72 -21.08
C PHE A 5 5.38 4.05 -21.52
N THR A 6 6.44 4.52 -20.85
CA THR A 6 7.00 5.84 -21.16
C THR A 6 7.67 5.89 -22.54
N LEU A 7 8.46 4.87 -22.91
CA LEU A 7 9.15 4.85 -24.22
C LEU A 7 8.18 4.87 -25.40
N PRO A 8 7.16 3.98 -25.48
CA PRO A 8 6.18 4.04 -26.58
C PRO A 8 5.36 5.33 -26.60
N LEU A 9 5.09 5.92 -25.41
CA LEU A 9 4.38 7.19 -25.33
C LEU A 9 5.19 8.34 -25.89
N LEU A 10 6.49 8.42 -25.55
CA LEU A 10 7.39 9.43 -26.10
C LEU A 10 7.52 9.33 -27.62
N GLU A 11 7.66 8.11 -28.15
CA GLU A 11 7.70 7.86 -29.60
C GLU A 11 6.41 8.33 -30.27
N LYS A 12 5.25 7.91 -29.76
CA LYS A 12 3.93 8.27 -30.31
C LYS A 12 3.70 9.79 -30.27
N LEU A 13 4.07 10.46 -29.18
CA LEU A 13 3.89 11.89 -29.03
C LEU A 13 4.84 12.70 -29.91
N GLY A 14 6.06 12.22 -30.13
CA GLY A 14 7.06 12.88 -30.97
C GLY A 14 6.66 12.98 -32.44
N GLN A 15 5.73 12.17 -32.91
CA GLN A 15 5.21 12.15 -34.27
C GLN A 15 4.04 13.13 -34.49
N ILE A 16 3.50 13.74 -33.44
CA ILE A 16 2.28 14.55 -33.48
C ILE A 16 2.57 15.92 -32.83
N GLU A 17 2.37 17.01 -33.55
CA GLU A 17 2.44 18.35 -33.00
C GLU A 17 1.40 18.59 -31.91
N ASN A 18 1.74 19.40 -30.91
CA ASN A 18 0.84 19.82 -29.82
C ASN A 18 0.55 21.33 -29.90
N PRO A 19 -0.32 21.77 -30.81
CA PRO A 19 -0.61 23.20 -31.00
C PRO A 19 -1.33 23.83 -29.79
N GLY A 20 -1.92 23.00 -28.92
CA GLY A 20 -2.72 23.48 -27.78
C GLY A 20 -1.98 23.63 -26.47
N ASN A 21 -0.71 23.24 -26.37
CA ASN A 21 0.09 23.23 -25.13
C ASN A 21 -0.61 22.55 -23.93
N GLN A 22 -1.56 21.64 -24.20
CA GLN A 22 -2.30 20.90 -23.20
C GLN A 22 -1.79 19.46 -23.10
N PRO A 23 -1.90 18.82 -21.93
CA PRO A 23 -1.44 17.44 -21.78
C PRO A 23 -2.24 16.49 -22.69
N ARG A 24 -1.51 15.63 -23.39
CA ARG A 24 -2.06 14.55 -24.25
C ARG A 24 -2.00 13.19 -23.58
N VAL A 25 -1.11 13.04 -22.60
CA VAL A 25 -0.97 11.84 -21.78
C VAL A 25 -1.15 12.19 -20.31
N LEU A 26 -1.98 11.42 -19.62
CA LEU A 26 -2.17 11.49 -18.18
C LEU A 26 -1.72 10.18 -17.55
N ILE A 27 -0.78 10.26 -16.61
CA ILE A 27 -0.33 9.14 -15.80
C ILE A 27 -0.76 9.39 -14.36
N ILE A 28 -1.64 8.53 -13.85
CA ILE A 28 -2.11 8.59 -12.46
C ILE A 28 -1.34 7.57 -11.63
N THR A 29 -0.84 8.01 -10.49
CA THR A 29 -0.05 7.20 -9.56
C THR A 29 -0.41 7.52 -8.12
N PRO A 30 -0.35 6.54 -7.19
CA PRO A 30 -0.84 6.72 -5.82
C PRO A 30 0.04 7.64 -4.97
N THR A 31 1.34 7.77 -5.28
CA THR A 31 2.30 8.45 -4.41
C THR A 31 3.04 9.57 -5.10
N ARG A 32 3.47 10.57 -4.29
CA ARG A 32 4.22 11.74 -4.75
C ARG A 32 5.59 11.35 -5.28
N GLU A 33 6.22 10.40 -4.61
CA GLU A 33 7.54 9.89 -4.92
C GLU A 33 7.53 9.19 -6.28
N LEU A 34 6.53 8.34 -6.53
CA LEU A 34 6.38 7.67 -7.81
C LEU A 34 6.06 8.67 -8.93
N ALA A 35 5.24 9.70 -8.65
CA ALA A 35 4.98 10.76 -9.63
C ALA A 35 6.26 11.48 -10.05
N ALA A 36 7.07 11.90 -9.09
CA ALA A 36 8.35 12.56 -9.35
C ALA A 36 9.35 11.63 -10.08
N GLN A 37 9.35 10.35 -9.76
CA GLN A 37 10.20 9.34 -10.39
C GLN A 37 9.80 9.08 -11.85
N ILE A 38 8.49 9.00 -12.14
CA ILE A 38 7.99 8.84 -13.51
C ILE A 38 8.33 10.08 -14.34
N GLU A 39 8.16 11.30 -13.79
CA GLU A 39 8.58 12.55 -14.45
C GLU A 39 10.08 12.52 -14.76
N ALA A 40 10.92 12.18 -13.79
CA ALA A 40 12.37 12.09 -14.00
C ALA A 40 12.75 11.06 -15.08
N SER A 41 12.07 9.91 -15.10
CA SER A 41 12.26 8.88 -16.13
C SER A 41 11.82 9.38 -17.51
N ALA A 42 10.65 10.03 -17.60
CA ALA A 42 10.14 10.60 -18.84
C ALA A 42 11.10 11.68 -19.40
N ASN A 43 11.61 12.56 -18.54
CA ASN A 43 12.60 13.57 -18.92
C ASN A 43 13.94 12.94 -19.34
N THR A 44 14.38 11.87 -18.69
CA THR A 44 15.61 11.16 -19.05
C THR A 44 15.48 10.47 -20.40
N TYR A 45 14.40 9.78 -20.65
CA TYR A 45 14.17 9.08 -21.92
C TYR A 45 13.85 10.06 -23.05
N GLY A 46 13.12 11.13 -22.74
CA GLY A 46 12.74 12.17 -23.70
C GLY A 46 13.79 13.28 -23.93
N LYS A 47 15.01 13.16 -23.38
CA LYS A 47 16.02 14.25 -23.41
C LYS A 47 16.39 14.76 -24.79
N HIS A 48 16.15 14.00 -25.84
CA HIS A 48 16.42 14.37 -27.24
C HIS A 48 15.14 14.77 -28.01
N THR A 49 14.04 14.94 -27.31
CA THR A 49 12.74 15.39 -27.84
C THR A 49 12.39 16.78 -27.31
N THR A 50 11.41 17.43 -27.88
CA THR A 50 10.85 18.71 -27.39
C THR A 50 9.73 18.50 -26.37
N LEU A 51 9.40 17.24 -26.06
CA LEU A 51 8.29 16.87 -25.19
C LEU A 51 8.55 17.28 -23.75
N GLN A 52 7.53 17.88 -23.14
CA GLN A 52 7.57 18.35 -21.76
C GLN A 52 6.76 17.45 -20.86
N SER A 53 7.33 17.00 -19.74
CA SER A 53 6.63 16.26 -18.72
C SER A 53 6.62 17.00 -17.39
N LEU A 54 5.54 16.87 -16.62
CA LEU A 54 5.37 17.52 -15.33
C LEU A 54 4.66 16.59 -14.34
N ALA A 55 5.25 16.45 -13.15
CA ALA A 55 4.58 15.79 -12.01
C ALA A 55 3.85 16.82 -11.11
N VAL A 56 2.59 16.52 -10.80
CA VAL A 56 1.76 17.31 -9.88
C VAL A 56 1.27 16.44 -8.72
N PHE A 57 1.52 16.91 -7.49
CA PHE A 57 1.16 16.16 -6.29
C PHE A 57 0.96 17.10 -5.09
N GLY A 58 0.21 16.63 -4.10
CA GLY A 58 -0.08 17.36 -2.87
C GLY A 58 1.12 17.50 -1.93
N GLY A 59 0.97 18.31 -0.87
CA GLY A 59 1.98 18.50 0.16
C GLY A 59 3.13 19.43 -0.20
N VAL A 60 3.05 20.08 -1.36
CA VAL A 60 3.89 21.18 -1.81
C VAL A 60 3.03 22.34 -2.28
N LYS A 61 3.61 23.55 -2.40
CA LYS A 61 2.89 24.73 -2.86
C LYS A 61 2.32 24.52 -4.27
N ILE A 62 1.06 24.88 -4.47
CA ILE A 62 0.36 24.69 -5.74
C ILE A 62 0.80 25.67 -6.81
N GLY A 63 1.11 26.92 -6.43
CA GLY A 63 1.46 28.00 -7.38
C GLY A 63 2.58 27.65 -8.35
N PRO A 64 3.71 27.08 -7.93
CA PRO A 64 4.76 26.63 -8.85
C PRO A 64 4.30 25.58 -9.85
N GLN A 65 3.38 24.67 -9.47
CA GLN A 65 2.81 23.67 -10.38
C GLN A 65 1.90 24.33 -11.42
N ILE A 66 1.05 25.29 -11.00
CA ILE A 66 0.22 26.07 -11.93
C ILE A 66 1.09 26.85 -12.92
N LYS A 67 2.19 27.48 -12.44
CA LYS A 67 3.09 28.22 -13.33
C LYS A 67 3.70 27.31 -14.41
N LYS A 68 4.13 26.09 -14.04
CA LYS A 68 4.68 25.13 -15.00
C LYS A 68 3.62 24.61 -15.97
N LEU A 69 2.39 24.32 -15.50
CA LEU A 69 1.27 23.90 -16.36
C LEU A 69 0.95 24.92 -17.45
N ARG A 70 1.03 26.22 -17.12
CA ARG A 70 0.80 27.32 -18.09
C ARG A 70 1.88 27.43 -19.16
N GLN A 71 3.06 26.87 -18.95
CA GLN A 71 4.14 26.82 -19.94
C GLN A 71 3.89 25.80 -21.06
N GLY A 72 2.88 24.94 -20.87
CA GLY A 72 2.59 23.84 -21.77
C GLY A 72 3.31 22.55 -21.38
N ILE A 73 2.60 21.45 -21.45
CA ILE A 73 3.13 20.11 -21.16
C ILE A 73 2.46 19.09 -22.06
N ASP A 74 3.16 17.99 -22.35
CA ASP A 74 2.66 16.86 -23.13
C ASP A 74 2.24 15.71 -22.24
N ILE A 75 3.03 15.43 -21.20
CA ILE A 75 2.84 14.31 -20.27
C ILE A 75 2.61 14.87 -18.87
N LEU A 76 1.41 14.65 -18.36
CA LEU A 76 1.05 15.00 -16.98
C LEU A 76 1.11 13.75 -16.10
N VAL A 77 1.98 13.75 -15.11
CA VAL A 77 2.01 12.72 -14.06
C VAL A 77 1.37 13.28 -12.81
N ALA A 78 0.39 12.59 -12.23
CA ALA A 78 -0.39 13.17 -11.15
C ALA A 78 -0.75 12.19 -10.04
N THR A 79 -0.80 12.70 -8.80
CA THR A 79 -1.58 12.03 -7.74
C THR A 79 -3.03 12.51 -7.79
N PRO A 80 -4.02 11.61 -7.52
CA PRO A 80 -5.44 11.89 -7.79
C PRO A 80 -5.96 13.19 -7.18
N GLY A 81 -5.74 13.42 -5.87
CA GLY A 81 -6.29 14.58 -5.17
C GLY A 81 -5.77 15.91 -5.70
N ARG A 82 -4.46 16.03 -6.03
CA ARG A 82 -3.88 17.27 -6.58
C ARG A 82 -4.35 17.52 -8.01
N LEU A 83 -4.54 16.48 -8.80
CA LEU A 83 -5.06 16.61 -10.15
C LEU A 83 -6.48 17.20 -10.13
N LEU A 84 -7.34 16.68 -9.26
CA LEU A 84 -8.70 17.21 -9.08
C LEU A 84 -8.69 18.67 -8.62
N ASP A 85 -7.84 19.01 -7.65
CA ASP A 85 -7.65 20.38 -7.16
C ASP A 85 -7.24 21.34 -8.30
N LEU A 86 -6.24 20.98 -9.11
CA LEU A 86 -5.80 21.78 -10.25
C LEU A 86 -6.86 21.90 -11.35
N SER A 87 -7.60 20.83 -11.62
CA SER A 87 -8.70 20.85 -12.59
C SER A 87 -9.87 21.71 -12.11
N GLN A 88 -10.23 21.64 -10.84
CA GLN A 88 -11.29 22.50 -10.25
C GLN A 88 -10.93 23.98 -10.27
N GLN A 89 -9.62 24.31 -10.11
CA GLN A 89 -9.14 25.69 -10.24
C GLN A 89 -8.95 26.14 -11.70
N GLY A 90 -9.31 25.31 -12.69
CA GLY A 90 -9.13 25.63 -14.11
C GLY A 90 -7.66 25.74 -14.54
N ALA A 91 -6.72 25.24 -13.71
CA ALA A 91 -5.28 25.33 -14.01
C ALA A 91 -4.82 24.33 -15.05
N VAL A 92 -5.59 23.27 -15.31
CA VAL A 92 -5.33 22.24 -16.31
C VAL A 92 -6.65 21.75 -16.92
N SER A 93 -6.67 21.56 -18.24
CA SER A 93 -7.75 20.90 -18.96
C SER A 93 -7.33 19.47 -19.30
N LEU A 94 -8.22 18.51 -19.07
CA LEU A 94 -7.99 17.10 -19.39
C LEU A 94 -8.68 16.67 -20.69
N LYS A 95 -9.29 17.60 -21.42
CA LYS A 95 -10.09 17.31 -22.63
C LYS A 95 -9.27 16.77 -23.81
N ASN A 96 -7.96 17.01 -23.80
CA ASN A 96 -7.05 16.60 -24.89
C ASN A 96 -6.27 15.32 -24.56
N ILE A 97 -6.63 14.63 -23.46
CA ILE A 97 -5.95 13.39 -23.07
C ILE A 97 -6.33 12.25 -24.05
N ASN A 98 -5.33 11.77 -24.77
CA ASN A 98 -5.47 10.66 -25.72
C ASN A 98 -5.07 9.32 -25.07
N VAL A 99 -4.23 9.37 -24.02
CA VAL A 99 -3.79 8.17 -23.28
C VAL A 99 -3.87 8.41 -21.79
N LEU A 100 -4.51 7.47 -21.10
CA LEU A 100 -4.57 7.37 -19.64
C LEU A 100 -3.73 6.18 -19.19
N VAL A 101 -2.81 6.40 -18.27
CA VAL A 101 -2.06 5.33 -17.58
C VAL A 101 -2.44 5.33 -16.12
N LEU A 102 -2.85 4.17 -15.61
CA LEU A 102 -3.07 3.91 -14.18
C LEU A 102 -1.91 3.04 -13.70
N ASP A 103 -0.93 3.62 -13.01
CA ASP A 103 0.22 2.88 -12.49
C ASP A 103 0.07 2.59 -10.99
N GLU A 104 0.45 1.38 -10.57
CA GLU A 104 0.19 0.83 -9.23
C GLU A 104 -1.32 0.86 -8.87
N ALA A 105 -2.17 0.31 -9.74
CA ALA A 105 -3.63 0.32 -9.57
C ALA A 105 -4.08 -0.38 -8.28
N ASP A 106 -3.43 -1.46 -7.87
CA ASP A 106 -3.63 -2.14 -6.60
C ASP A 106 -3.39 -1.20 -5.40
N ARG A 107 -2.37 -0.38 -5.48
CA ARG A 107 -2.06 0.63 -4.45
C ARG A 107 -3.09 1.75 -4.40
N MET A 108 -3.58 2.18 -5.56
CA MET A 108 -4.66 3.19 -5.61
C MET A 108 -5.95 2.66 -4.99
N LEU A 109 -6.23 1.37 -5.13
CA LEU A 109 -7.34 0.69 -4.46
C LEU A 109 -7.14 0.67 -2.94
N ASP A 110 -5.97 0.18 -2.46
CA ASP A 110 -5.62 0.10 -1.03
C ASP A 110 -5.67 1.46 -0.32
N MET A 111 -5.27 2.52 -1.02
CA MET A 111 -5.27 3.89 -0.49
C MET A 111 -6.62 4.60 -0.61
N GLY A 112 -7.64 3.93 -1.14
CA GLY A 112 -8.99 4.46 -1.26
C GLY A 112 -9.16 5.54 -2.33
N PHE A 113 -8.30 5.59 -3.36
CA PHE A 113 -8.38 6.60 -4.43
C PHE A 113 -9.39 6.28 -5.53
N ILE A 114 -10.09 5.15 -5.48
CA ILE A 114 -11.05 4.77 -6.52
C ILE A 114 -12.14 5.84 -6.74
N PRO A 115 -12.72 6.48 -5.69
CA PRO A 115 -13.66 7.58 -5.90
C PRO A 115 -13.05 8.78 -6.64
N ASP A 116 -11.77 9.09 -6.36
CA ASP A 116 -11.06 10.19 -7.03
C ASP A 116 -10.79 9.85 -8.50
N ILE A 117 -10.39 8.62 -8.80
CA ILE A 117 -10.17 8.14 -10.17
C ILE A 117 -11.48 8.21 -10.95
N LYS A 118 -12.61 7.79 -10.36
CA LYS A 118 -13.95 7.92 -10.99
C LYS A 118 -14.31 9.38 -11.31
N ARG A 119 -13.94 10.32 -10.43
CA ARG A 119 -14.15 11.76 -10.69
C ARG A 119 -13.26 12.27 -11.82
N ILE A 120 -11.98 11.85 -11.84
CA ILE A 120 -11.05 12.20 -12.92
C ILE A 120 -11.55 11.66 -14.26
N GLN A 121 -12.03 10.43 -14.30
CA GLN A 121 -12.52 9.81 -15.53
C GLN A 121 -13.65 10.60 -16.19
N LYS A 122 -14.53 11.23 -15.41
CA LYS A 122 -15.60 12.10 -15.92
C LYS A 122 -15.09 13.40 -16.58
N LEU A 123 -13.82 13.75 -16.36
CA LEU A 123 -13.18 14.94 -16.93
C LEU A 123 -12.40 14.61 -18.21
N LEU A 124 -12.24 13.32 -18.53
CA LEU A 124 -11.48 12.83 -19.67
C LEU A 124 -12.40 12.61 -20.89
N PRO A 125 -11.85 12.66 -22.11
CA PRO A 125 -12.58 12.26 -23.32
C PRO A 125 -13.04 10.80 -23.24
N ASP A 126 -14.14 10.49 -23.92
CA ASP A 126 -14.61 9.10 -24.06
C ASP A 126 -13.61 8.26 -24.88
N THR A 127 -13.14 8.82 -25.99
CA THR A 127 -12.16 8.17 -26.86
C THR A 127 -10.74 8.40 -26.37
N LYS A 128 -10.15 7.39 -25.77
CA LYS A 128 -8.76 7.38 -25.29
C LYS A 128 -8.25 5.96 -25.15
N GLN A 129 -6.95 5.77 -25.27
CA GLN A 129 -6.30 4.52 -24.88
C GLN A 129 -6.11 4.50 -23.36
N THR A 130 -6.48 3.42 -22.69
CA THR A 130 -6.24 3.25 -21.26
C THR A 130 -5.29 2.09 -21.01
N LEU A 131 -4.23 2.33 -20.25
CA LEU A 131 -3.24 1.35 -19.81
C LEU A 131 -3.34 1.21 -18.29
N MET A 132 -3.36 -0.02 -17.78
CA MET A 132 -3.38 -0.27 -16.34
C MET A 132 -2.23 -1.18 -15.94
N PHE A 133 -1.45 -0.75 -14.97
CA PHE A 133 -0.34 -1.50 -14.39
C PHE A 133 -0.62 -1.80 -12.93
N SER A 134 -0.45 -3.06 -12.54
CA SER A 134 -0.60 -3.53 -11.17
C SER A 134 0.48 -4.54 -10.83
N ALA A 135 0.81 -4.69 -9.55
CA ALA A 135 1.68 -5.75 -9.06
C ALA A 135 0.87 -6.99 -8.68
N THR A 136 -0.39 -6.81 -8.30
CA THR A 136 -1.31 -7.89 -7.91
C THR A 136 -2.51 -7.93 -8.86
N TYR A 137 -3.14 -9.10 -8.96
CA TYR A 137 -4.31 -9.30 -9.82
C TYR A 137 -5.44 -9.95 -9.01
N SER A 138 -5.83 -9.26 -7.93
CA SER A 138 -6.94 -9.67 -7.06
C SER A 138 -8.31 -9.56 -7.79
N PRO A 139 -9.38 -10.17 -7.27
CA PRO A 139 -10.73 -10.00 -7.82
C PRO A 139 -11.16 -8.54 -7.93
N GLU A 140 -10.75 -7.71 -6.97
CA GLU A 140 -11.05 -6.26 -6.95
C GLU A 140 -10.32 -5.53 -8.08
N ILE A 141 -9.05 -5.89 -8.34
CA ILE A 141 -8.27 -5.32 -9.45
C ILE A 141 -8.84 -5.76 -10.80
N ARG A 142 -9.34 -7.00 -10.91
CA ARG A 142 -10.05 -7.47 -12.13
C ARG A 142 -11.32 -6.67 -12.39
N ARG A 143 -12.10 -6.39 -11.34
CA ARG A 143 -13.28 -5.51 -11.47
C ARG A 143 -12.89 -4.12 -11.91
N LEU A 144 -11.85 -3.56 -11.30
CA LEU A 144 -11.32 -2.25 -11.68
C LEU A 144 -10.87 -2.24 -13.16
N ALA A 145 -10.16 -3.28 -13.60
CA ALA A 145 -9.75 -3.41 -15.00
C ALA A 145 -10.97 -3.44 -15.95
N HIS A 146 -11.99 -4.22 -15.60
CA HIS A 146 -13.23 -4.29 -16.37
C HIS A 146 -13.96 -2.93 -16.46
N ASP A 147 -13.96 -2.15 -15.36
CA ASP A 147 -14.64 -0.84 -15.29
C ASP A 147 -13.90 0.24 -16.10
N TYR A 148 -12.58 0.12 -16.29
CA TYR A 148 -11.75 1.19 -16.87
C TYR A 148 -11.12 0.86 -18.22
N LEU A 149 -11.11 -0.40 -18.63
CA LEU A 149 -10.49 -0.85 -19.87
C LEU A 149 -11.54 -1.38 -20.84
N SER A 150 -11.38 -1.06 -22.13
CA SER A 150 -12.22 -1.58 -23.22
C SER A 150 -11.43 -2.61 -24.00
N ASN A 151 -11.89 -3.86 -24.01
CA ASN A 151 -11.22 -4.99 -24.69
C ASN A 151 -9.71 -5.06 -24.40
N PRO A 152 -9.27 -5.14 -23.12
CA PRO A 152 -7.86 -5.10 -22.78
C PRO A 152 -7.12 -6.36 -23.24
N VAL A 153 -5.87 -6.16 -23.69
CA VAL A 153 -4.90 -7.25 -23.81
C VAL A 153 -4.22 -7.39 -22.45
N GLU A 154 -4.30 -8.58 -21.87
CA GLU A 154 -3.66 -8.89 -20.59
C GLU A 154 -2.26 -9.46 -20.82
N VAL A 155 -1.24 -8.81 -20.22
CA VAL A 155 0.15 -9.24 -20.28
C VAL A 155 0.64 -9.56 -18.88
N ASN A 156 0.81 -10.84 -18.58
CA ASN A 156 1.35 -11.33 -17.33
C ASN A 156 2.84 -11.62 -17.45
N VAL A 157 3.69 -10.89 -16.72
CA VAL A 157 5.16 -10.97 -16.83
C VAL A 157 5.79 -11.74 -15.70
N THR A 158 5.10 -11.92 -14.58
CA THR A 158 5.71 -12.45 -13.34
C THR A 158 4.86 -13.56 -12.74
N PRO A 159 5.42 -14.71 -12.37
CA PRO A 159 4.74 -15.69 -11.54
C PRO A 159 4.29 -15.06 -10.23
N LYS A 160 3.12 -15.46 -9.72
CA LYS A 160 2.67 -15.08 -8.39
C LYS A 160 3.78 -15.41 -7.38
N ASN A 161 4.17 -14.43 -6.54
CA ASN A 161 5.17 -14.58 -5.47
C ASN A 161 6.65 -14.77 -5.91
N ALA A 162 7.04 -14.38 -7.11
CA ALA A 162 8.43 -14.50 -7.56
C ALA A 162 9.45 -13.88 -6.57
N ALA A 163 9.14 -12.74 -5.95
CA ALA A 163 10.00 -12.13 -4.94
C ALA A 163 10.18 -13.02 -3.69
N ALA A 164 9.18 -13.82 -3.33
CA ALA A 164 9.27 -14.70 -2.16
C ALA A 164 10.24 -15.90 -2.38
N HIS A 165 10.56 -16.23 -3.64
CA HIS A 165 11.46 -17.33 -3.99
C HIS A 165 12.93 -16.89 -4.14
N THR A 166 13.19 -15.60 -4.41
CA THR A 166 14.54 -15.09 -4.63
C THR A 166 15.15 -14.42 -3.39
N VAL A 167 14.37 -14.29 -2.31
CA VAL A 167 14.79 -13.64 -1.06
C VAL A 167 14.97 -14.69 0.01
N GLU A 168 16.13 -14.69 0.67
CA GLU A 168 16.35 -15.44 1.91
C GLU A 168 15.59 -14.77 3.05
N GLN A 169 14.74 -15.54 3.72
CA GLN A 169 13.81 -15.01 4.71
C GLN A 169 14.03 -15.72 6.04
N VAL A 170 14.36 -14.95 7.05
CA VAL A 170 14.55 -15.44 8.43
C VAL A 170 13.62 -14.68 9.39
N LEU A 171 13.13 -15.37 10.39
CA LEU A 171 12.31 -14.81 11.44
C LEU A 171 13.05 -14.98 12.78
N HIS A 172 13.18 -13.88 13.53
CA HIS A 172 13.64 -13.92 14.91
C HIS A 172 12.45 -13.75 15.86
N PRO A 173 12.09 -14.82 16.62
CA PRO A 173 11.12 -14.70 17.70
C PRO A 173 11.70 -13.78 18.78
N VAL A 174 10.89 -12.84 19.28
CA VAL A 174 11.36 -11.89 20.30
C VAL A 174 10.15 -11.23 20.99
N ASP A 175 10.27 -10.92 22.27
CA ASP A 175 9.25 -10.17 22.96
C ASP A 175 9.13 -8.73 22.44
N LYS A 176 7.91 -8.23 22.40
CA LYS A 176 7.57 -6.91 21.84
C LYS A 176 8.41 -5.78 22.44
N SER A 177 8.65 -5.83 23.74
CA SER A 177 9.46 -4.84 24.48
C SER A 177 10.93 -4.86 24.06
N ARG A 178 11.44 -5.99 23.61
CA ARG A 178 12.86 -6.24 23.28
C ARG A 178 13.17 -6.08 21.79
N LYS A 179 12.16 -5.92 20.90
CA LYS A 179 12.38 -5.77 19.45
C LYS A 179 13.37 -4.64 19.11
N SER A 180 13.28 -3.48 19.79
CA SER A 180 14.19 -2.35 19.52
C SER A 180 15.64 -2.68 19.88
N ALA A 181 15.86 -3.34 21.01
CA ALA A 181 17.17 -3.76 21.46
C ALA A 181 17.75 -4.84 20.52
N LEU A 182 16.93 -5.82 20.11
CA LEU A 182 17.35 -6.84 19.15
C LEU A 182 17.74 -6.23 17.79
N LEU A 183 16.94 -5.29 17.27
CA LEU A 183 17.30 -4.61 16.03
C LEU A 183 18.64 -3.89 16.12
N GLN A 184 18.88 -3.15 17.22
CA GLN A 184 20.17 -2.48 17.46
C GLN A 184 21.32 -3.48 17.51
N HIS A 185 21.15 -4.59 18.23
CA HIS A 185 22.14 -5.67 18.29
C HIS A 185 22.46 -6.22 16.90
N LEU A 186 21.44 -6.55 16.11
CA LEU A 186 21.61 -7.09 14.75
C LEU A 186 22.30 -6.10 13.80
N VAL A 187 21.99 -4.80 13.91
CA VAL A 187 22.63 -3.75 13.09
C VAL A 187 24.11 -3.66 13.42
N HIS A 188 24.48 -3.68 14.71
CA HIS A 188 25.88 -3.62 15.13
C HIS A 188 26.65 -4.91 14.80
N LEU A 189 26.01 -6.06 15.00
CA LEU A 189 26.64 -7.37 14.72
C LEU A 189 26.96 -7.55 13.24
N ASN A 190 26.04 -7.16 12.35
CA ASN A 190 26.17 -7.44 10.92
C ASN A 190 26.76 -6.26 10.13
N GLY A 191 26.89 -5.08 10.71
CA GLY A 191 27.48 -3.91 10.05
C GLY A 191 26.76 -3.51 8.75
N TRP A 192 25.42 -3.62 8.69
CA TRP A 192 24.68 -3.34 7.45
C TRP A 192 24.87 -1.90 6.98
N SER A 193 25.41 -1.74 5.80
CA SER A 193 25.65 -0.44 5.18
C SER A 193 24.36 0.23 4.68
N GLN A 194 23.34 -0.57 4.41
CA GLN A 194 22.05 -0.07 3.87
C GLN A 194 20.92 -1.07 4.16
N ALA A 195 19.94 -0.68 4.98
CA ALA A 195 18.76 -1.50 5.24
C ALA A 195 17.47 -0.66 5.32
N LEU A 196 16.37 -1.24 4.83
CA LEU A 196 15.04 -0.66 4.94
C LEU A 196 14.27 -1.37 6.05
N VAL A 197 13.88 -0.63 7.08
CA VAL A 197 13.16 -1.14 8.25
C VAL A 197 11.70 -0.70 8.18
N PHE A 198 10.78 -1.66 8.26
CA PHE A 198 9.35 -1.40 8.24
C PHE A 198 8.78 -1.36 9.65
N SER A 199 8.20 -0.23 10.03
CA SER A 199 7.45 -0.05 11.27
C SER A 199 5.98 0.24 10.97
N ARG A 200 5.09 -0.30 11.78
CA ARG A 200 3.63 -0.21 11.60
C ARG A 200 3.12 1.22 11.72
N THR A 201 3.70 2.02 12.60
CA THR A 201 3.20 3.35 12.91
C THR A 201 4.24 4.46 12.71
N LYS A 202 3.76 5.66 12.37
CA LYS A 202 4.60 6.85 12.26
C LYS A 202 5.32 7.21 13.57
N HIS A 203 4.68 6.98 14.71
CA HIS A 203 5.28 7.21 16.03
C HIS A 203 6.34 6.15 16.35
N GLY A 204 6.07 4.88 16.01
CA GLY A 204 7.04 3.78 16.10
C GLY A 204 8.27 4.04 15.24
N ALA A 205 8.08 4.47 14.00
CA ALA A 205 9.18 4.82 13.10
C ALA A 205 10.06 5.95 13.66
N ASN A 206 9.46 7.02 14.21
CA ASN A 206 10.24 8.10 14.83
C ASN A 206 10.97 7.63 16.09
N LYS A 207 10.32 6.82 16.95
CA LYS A 207 10.94 6.27 18.17
C LYS A 207 12.15 5.40 17.80
N LEU A 208 11.92 4.44 16.91
CA LEU A 208 12.97 3.51 16.47
C LEU A 208 14.17 4.23 15.85
N THR A 209 13.90 5.24 15.01
CA THR A 209 14.97 6.07 14.43
C THR A 209 15.78 6.79 15.51
N ARG A 210 15.14 7.37 16.53
CA ARG A 210 15.85 8.02 17.65
C ARG A 210 16.68 7.03 18.46
N ASP A 211 16.13 5.83 18.70
CA ASP A 211 16.81 4.79 19.45
C ASP A 211 18.07 4.32 18.70
N LEU A 212 17.98 4.13 17.38
CA LEU A 212 19.11 3.79 16.50
C LEU A 212 20.19 4.92 16.48
N VAL A 213 19.76 6.17 16.33
CA VAL A 213 20.71 7.32 16.31
C VAL A 213 21.45 7.45 17.64
N ARG A 214 20.80 7.16 18.78
CA ARG A 214 21.45 7.19 20.10
C ARG A 214 22.57 6.15 20.25
N THR A 215 22.52 5.06 19.50
CA THR A 215 23.55 4.02 19.48
C THR A 215 24.58 4.22 18.37
N GLY A 216 24.60 5.41 17.73
CA GLY A 216 25.60 5.76 16.71
C GLY A 216 25.22 5.34 15.29
N VAL A 217 24.05 4.71 15.07
CA VAL A 217 23.60 4.29 13.74
C VAL A 217 23.06 5.49 12.97
N ARG A 218 23.48 5.68 11.73
CA ARG A 218 22.99 6.73 10.81
C ARG A 218 21.61 6.36 10.27
N ALA A 219 20.56 6.73 10.99
CA ALA A 219 19.18 6.37 10.66
C ALA A 219 18.30 7.59 10.35
N ALA A 220 17.33 7.43 9.46
CA ALA A 220 16.30 8.42 9.16
C ALA A 220 14.91 7.76 9.06
N ALA A 221 13.87 8.55 9.40
CA ALA A 221 12.49 8.09 9.29
C ALA A 221 11.79 8.69 8.06
N ILE A 222 10.99 7.86 7.35
CA ILE A 222 10.10 8.31 6.28
C ILE A 222 8.67 7.83 6.56
N HIS A 223 7.75 8.79 6.73
CA HIS A 223 6.32 8.51 6.99
C HIS A 223 5.44 9.72 6.68
N GLY A 224 4.14 9.54 6.69
CA GLY A 224 3.16 10.54 6.25
C GLY A 224 3.19 11.90 6.99
N ASN A 225 3.71 11.95 8.23
CA ASN A 225 3.84 13.21 9.00
C ASN A 225 5.13 13.98 8.70
N LYS A 226 6.04 13.46 7.88
CA LYS A 226 7.21 14.21 7.41
C LYS A 226 6.80 15.11 6.24
N SER A 227 7.35 16.33 6.20
CA SER A 227 7.18 17.20 5.05
C SER A 227 7.79 16.57 3.78
N GLN A 228 7.33 16.98 2.61
CA GLN A 228 7.88 16.42 1.37
C GLN A 228 9.39 16.65 1.25
N ALA A 229 9.88 17.83 1.64
CA ALA A 229 11.31 18.13 1.65
C ALA A 229 12.11 17.18 2.56
N GLN A 230 11.56 16.86 3.77
CA GLN A 230 12.20 15.91 4.69
C GLN A 230 12.23 14.49 4.11
N ARG A 231 11.15 14.06 3.43
CA ARG A 231 11.06 12.74 2.80
C ARG A 231 12.04 12.62 1.64
N THR A 232 12.08 13.61 0.76
CA THR A 232 13.03 13.67 -0.36
C THR A 232 14.47 13.63 0.15
N LYS A 233 14.80 14.46 1.14
CA LYS A 233 16.14 14.47 1.74
C LYS A 233 16.52 13.11 2.36
N ALA A 234 15.63 12.52 3.18
CA ALA A 234 15.90 11.22 3.79
C ALA A 234 16.18 10.13 2.73
N LEU A 235 15.40 10.15 1.65
CA LEU A 235 15.55 9.22 0.55
C LEU A 235 16.87 9.42 -0.23
N GLU A 236 17.22 10.66 -0.53
CA GLU A 236 18.48 11.00 -1.20
C GLU A 236 19.69 10.66 -0.33
N ASP A 237 19.65 10.99 0.97
CA ASP A 237 20.72 10.68 1.91
C ASP A 237 20.88 9.16 2.07
N PHE A 238 19.79 8.40 2.04
CA PHE A 238 19.81 6.94 2.04
C PHE A 238 20.40 6.38 0.74
N LYS A 239 19.98 6.87 -0.43
CA LYS A 239 20.54 6.46 -1.73
C LYS A 239 22.03 6.75 -1.86
N ARG A 240 22.51 7.82 -1.22
CA ARG A 240 23.93 8.22 -1.21
C ARG A 240 24.76 7.54 -0.09
N GLY A 241 24.17 6.66 0.69
CA GLY A 241 24.85 5.99 1.81
C GLY A 241 25.16 6.89 3.02
N LYS A 242 24.65 8.13 3.07
CA LYS A 242 24.75 9.00 4.24
C LYS A 242 23.85 8.53 5.39
N VAL A 243 22.77 7.87 5.08
CA VAL A 243 21.86 7.17 5.99
C VAL A 243 22.00 5.67 5.71
N GLU A 244 22.25 4.88 6.73
CA GLU A 244 22.41 3.42 6.65
C GLU A 244 21.05 2.72 6.83
N ILE A 245 20.26 3.20 7.76
CA ILE A 245 18.97 2.59 8.11
C ILE A 245 17.84 3.57 7.82
N LEU A 246 17.00 3.23 6.84
CA LEU A 246 15.78 3.99 6.57
C LEU A 246 14.59 3.31 7.24
N VAL A 247 13.99 3.95 8.24
CA VAL A 247 12.79 3.43 8.92
C VAL A 247 11.54 3.99 8.26
N ALA A 248 10.73 3.12 7.67
CA ALA A 248 9.58 3.49 6.87
C ALA A 248 8.26 2.89 7.40
N THR A 249 7.15 3.59 7.15
CA THR A 249 5.82 2.96 7.22
C THR A 249 5.39 2.49 5.83
N ASP A 250 4.50 1.51 5.73
CA ASP A 250 4.03 0.94 4.46
C ASP A 250 3.58 2.03 3.47
N ILE A 251 2.75 2.97 3.93
CA ILE A 251 2.24 4.05 3.07
C ILE A 251 3.39 4.91 2.52
N ALA A 252 4.42 5.15 3.30
CA ALA A 252 5.51 6.03 2.90
C ALA A 252 6.59 5.33 2.07
N SER A 253 6.75 4.02 2.21
CA SER A 253 7.69 3.20 1.44
C SER A 253 7.14 2.79 0.07
N ARG A 254 5.83 2.94 -0.12
CA ARG A 254 5.16 2.68 -1.39
C ARG A 254 5.55 3.76 -2.41
N GLY A 255 5.84 3.35 -3.63
CA GLY A 255 6.26 4.27 -4.70
C GLY A 255 7.66 4.86 -4.52
N ILE A 256 8.43 4.41 -3.53
CA ILE A 256 9.85 4.79 -3.41
C ILE A 256 10.67 3.88 -4.31
N ASP A 257 11.49 4.50 -5.16
CA ASP A 257 12.50 3.80 -5.95
C ASP A 257 13.70 3.48 -5.07
N ILE A 258 13.50 2.47 -4.24
CA ILE A 258 14.55 1.76 -3.53
C ILE A 258 14.37 0.29 -3.89
N SER A 259 15.26 -0.20 -4.71
CA SER A 259 15.36 -1.59 -5.14
C SER A 259 16.80 -2.04 -4.95
N GLU A 260 17.00 -3.34 -4.97
CA GLU A 260 18.32 -3.95 -4.85
C GLU A 260 19.00 -3.68 -3.50
N LEU A 261 18.19 -3.49 -2.46
CA LEU A 261 18.73 -3.36 -1.12
C LEU A 261 19.37 -4.66 -0.66
N PRO A 262 20.48 -4.61 0.07
CA PRO A 262 21.08 -5.81 0.66
C PRO A 262 20.17 -6.41 1.74
N MET A 263 19.40 -5.57 2.45
CA MET A 263 18.62 -6.01 3.61
C MET A 263 17.26 -5.29 3.71
N VAL A 264 16.23 -6.09 4.00
CA VAL A 264 14.90 -5.60 4.41
C VAL A 264 14.55 -6.16 5.79
N ILE A 265 14.06 -5.32 6.69
CA ILE A 265 13.72 -5.73 8.05
C ILE A 265 12.27 -5.37 8.35
N ASN A 266 11.45 -6.38 8.62
CA ASN A 266 10.11 -6.20 9.15
C ASN A 266 10.20 -6.10 10.68
N PHE A 267 10.35 -4.88 11.21
CA PHE A 267 10.29 -4.62 12.64
C PHE A 267 8.91 -4.92 13.23
N ASP A 268 7.87 -4.59 12.47
CA ASP A 268 6.49 -5.01 12.69
C ASP A 268 5.97 -5.73 11.44
N LEU A 269 5.25 -6.84 11.61
CA LEU A 269 4.57 -7.51 10.50
C LEU A 269 3.46 -6.63 9.93
N PRO A 270 3.20 -6.67 8.62
CA PRO A 270 2.11 -5.93 8.00
C PRO A 270 0.74 -6.52 8.41
N HIS A 271 -0.31 -5.68 8.37
CA HIS A 271 -1.68 -6.16 8.58
C HIS A 271 -2.25 -6.90 7.37
N VAL A 272 -1.84 -6.47 6.17
CA VAL A 272 -2.23 -7.09 4.90
C VAL A 272 -1.09 -8.03 4.50
N PRO A 273 -1.34 -9.35 4.42
CA PRO A 273 -0.26 -10.33 4.16
C PRO A 273 0.49 -10.10 2.85
N GLU A 274 -0.20 -9.62 1.82
CA GLU A 274 0.39 -9.31 0.51
C GLU A 274 1.42 -8.18 0.59
N ASP A 275 1.28 -7.25 1.54
CA ASP A 275 2.27 -6.20 1.77
C ASP A 275 3.63 -6.77 2.18
N TYR A 276 3.66 -7.95 2.81
CA TYR A 276 4.92 -8.63 3.12
C TYR A 276 5.75 -8.92 1.86
N VAL A 277 5.12 -9.44 0.82
CA VAL A 277 5.78 -9.71 -0.47
C VAL A 277 6.29 -8.41 -1.11
N HIS A 278 5.51 -7.33 -1.02
CA HIS A 278 5.89 -6.01 -1.52
C HIS A 278 7.06 -5.39 -0.74
N ARG A 279 7.14 -5.66 0.58
CA ARG A 279 8.26 -5.20 1.42
C ARG A 279 9.55 -5.93 1.08
N ILE A 280 9.52 -7.27 1.09
CA ILE A 280 10.71 -8.07 0.79
C ILE A 280 11.15 -7.91 -0.67
N GLY A 281 10.23 -7.63 -1.60
CA GLY A 281 10.54 -7.29 -2.99
C GLY A 281 11.32 -5.98 -3.18
N ARG A 282 11.79 -5.32 -2.11
CA ARG A 282 12.79 -4.23 -2.17
C ARG A 282 14.22 -4.77 -2.19
N THR A 283 14.40 -6.05 -1.93
CA THR A 283 15.65 -6.79 -2.08
C THR A 283 15.48 -7.94 -3.09
N GLY A 284 16.52 -8.65 -3.47
CA GLY A 284 16.45 -9.84 -4.32
C GLY A 284 15.94 -9.60 -5.74
N ARG A 285 16.35 -8.51 -6.39
CA ARG A 285 15.98 -8.17 -7.78
C ARG A 285 17.15 -8.37 -8.73
N ALA A 286 16.84 -8.43 -10.03
CA ALA A 286 17.81 -8.52 -11.13
C ALA A 286 18.78 -9.73 -11.02
N GLY A 287 18.33 -10.86 -10.43
CA GLY A 287 19.14 -12.05 -10.31
C GLY A 287 20.08 -12.09 -9.10
N THR A 288 20.05 -11.06 -8.23
CA THR A 288 20.77 -11.07 -6.96
C THR A 288 19.92 -11.68 -5.84
N THR A 289 20.54 -12.44 -4.94
CA THR A 289 19.92 -12.90 -3.71
C THR A 289 19.74 -11.71 -2.77
N GLY A 290 18.56 -11.60 -2.16
CA GLY A 290 18.27 -10.57 -1.17
C GLY A 290 18.01 -11.19 0.19
N ASN A 291 18.13 -10.40 1.26
CA ASN A 291 17.90 -10.86 2.61
C ASN A 291 16.74 -10.10 3.26
N ALA A 292 15.86 -10.84 3.94
CA ALA A 292 14.74 -10.27 4.68
C ALA A 292 14.66 -10.87 6.08
N ILE A 293 14.65 -10.02 7.09
CA ILE A 293 14.52 -10.42 8.50
C ILE A 293 13.18 -9.92 9.02
N SER A 294 12.49 -10.75 9.80
CA SER A 294 11.25 -10.39 10.49
C SER A 294 11.41 -10.56 11.99
N LEU A 295 11.17 -9.50 12.78
CA LEU A 295 11.14 -9.57 14.24
C LEU A 295 9.69 -9.81 14.66
N VAL A 296 9.41 -10.98 15.25
CA VAL A 296 8.02 -11.41 15.48
C VAL A 296 7.80 -11.71 16.96
N CYS A 297 6.79 -11.05 17.54
CA CYS A 297 6.33 -11.34 18.90
C CYS A 297 5.05 -12.19 18.88
N ALA A 298 4.70 -12.76 20.02
CA ALA A 298 3.53 -13.61 20.17
C ALA A 298 2.21 -12.94 19.71
N ASP A 299 2.05 -11.63 19.94
CA ASP A 299 0.89 -10.85 19.48
C ASP A 299 0.70 -10.89 17.95
N GLU A 300 1.75 -11.17 17.20
CA GLU A 300 1.75 -11.18 15.73
C GLU A 300 1.60 -12.58 15.12
N ALA A 301 1.31 -13.60 15.95
CA ALA A 301 1.20 -14.99 15.50
C ALA A 301 0.12 -15.20 14.41
N LYS A 302 -0.96 -14.41 14.42
CA LYS A 302 -2.00 -14.46 13.39
C LYS A 302 -1.48 -13.90 12.07
N GLN A 303 -0.86 -12.71 12.09
CA GLN A 303 -0.28 -12.08 10.91
C GLN A 303 0.79 -12.98 10.27
N LEU A 304 1.64 -13.62 11.10
CA LEU A 304 2.63 -14.56 10.62
C LEU A 304 2.01 -15.71 9.84
N ARG A 305 0.99 -16.37 10.40
CA ARG A 305 0.30 -17.47 9.72
C ARG A 305 -0.33 -17.05 8.40
N ASP A 306 -0.93 -15.87 8.35
CA ASP A 306 -1.56 -15.35 7.14
C ASP A 306 -0.49 -15.02 6.07
N ILE A 307 0.67 -14.50 6.46
CA ILE A 307 1.84 -14.27 5.59
C ILE A 307 2.39 -15.61 5.06
N GLU A 308 2.66 -16.58 5.93
CA GLU A 308 3.17 -17.91 5.54
C GLU A 308 2.24 -18.61 4.54
N ARG A 309 0.91 -18.40 4.68
CA ARG A 309 -0.08 -18.89 3.71
C ARG A 309 0.04 -18.20 2.35
N VAL A 310 0.27 -16.88 2.31
CA VAL A 310 0.43 -16.12 1.06
C VAL A 310 1.71 -16.49 0.34
N ILE A 311 2.82 -16.63 1.07
CA ILE A 311 4.12 -17.02 0.47
C ILE A 311 4.21 -18.54 0.22
N ASN A 312 3.24 -19.32 0.72
CA ASN A 312 3.19 -20.78 0.66
C ASN A 312 4.47 -21.48 1.19
N LYS A 313 5.06 -20.88 2.22
CA LYS A 313 6.29 -21.38 2.85
C LYS A 313 6.32 -20.95 4.32
N PRO A 314 6.66 -21.85 5.27
CA PRO A 314 6.96 -21.43 6.63
C PRO A 314 8.26 -20.61 6.66
N LEU A 315 8.32 -19.59 7.49
CA LEU A 315 9.54 -18.82 7.72
C LEU A 315 10.46 -19.58 8.68
N GLU A 316 11.74 -19.63 8.34
CA GLU A 316 12.77 -20.17 9.19
C GLU A 316 12.89 -19.35 10.47
N ARG A 317 12.87 -20.03 11.63
CA ARG A 317 12.93 -19.40 12.94
C ARG A 317 14.33 -19.56 13.50
N VAL A 318 14.99 -18.45 13.77
CA VAL A 318 16.32 -18.41 14.37
C VAL A 318 16.25 -17.55 15.63
N GLU A 319 16.46 -18.15 16.78
CA GLU A 319 16.57 -17.44 18.05
C GLU A 319 17.95 -16.80 18.17
N ILE A 320 18.00 -15.62 18.76
CA ILE A 320 19.25 -14.88 19.00
C ILE A 320 19.56 -14.98 20.49
N GLU A 321 20.76 -15.43 20.80
CA GLU A 321 21.27 -15.55 22.18
C GLU A 321 21.10 -14.25 22.95
N GLY A 322 20.52 -14.34 24.14
CA GLY A 322 20.20 -13.20 24.98
C GLY A 322 18.92 -12.45 24.59
N PHE A 323 18.18 -12.91 23.55
CA PHE A 323 16.89 -12.33 23.11
C PHE A 323 15.79 -13.37 22.97
N GLU A 324 15.96 -14.53 23.59
CA GLU A 324 14.94 -15.59 23.61
C GLU A 324 13.61 -15.02 24.12
N PRO A 325 12.48 -15.35 23.48
CA PRO A 325 11.19 -14.82 23.89
C PRO A 325 10.65 -15.55 25.12
N ASP A 326 10.12 -14.81 26.08
CA ASP A 326 9.38 -15.38 27.21
C ASP A 326 8.04 -16.02 26.77
N HIS A 327 7.50 -15.58 25.62
CA HIS A 327 6.23 -16.03 25.06
C HIS A 327 6.46 -16.82 23.77
N VAL A 328 6.19 -18.12 23.82
CA VAL A 328 6.37 -19.02 22.66
C VAL A 328 5.51 -18.59 21.47
N LEU A 329 6.14 -18.38 20.33
CA LEU A 329 5.47 -18.15 19.06
C LEU A 329 4.92 -19.49 18.51
N PRO A 330 3.59 -19.67 18.35
CA PRO A 330 3.01 -20.92 17.88
C PRO A 330 3.57 -21.34 16.52
N VAL A 331 3.92 -22.62 16.37
CA VAL A 331 4.41 -23.16 15.09
C VAL A 331 3.24 -23.27 14.11
N SER A 332 3.34 -22.64 12.96
CA SER A 332 2.37 -22.79 11.86
C SER A 332 2.53 -24.20 11.27
N ARG A 333 1.49 -25.05 11.42
CA ARG A 333 1.46 -26.34 10.71
C ARG A 333 0.85 -26.09 9.32
N PRO A 334 1.54 -26.40 8.22
CA PRO A 334 0.93 -26.36 6.90
C PRO A 334 -0.12 -27.47 6.80
N GLY A 335 -1.38 -27.07 6.60
CA GLY A 335 -2.47 -27.97 6.25
C GLY A 335 -3.06 -28.77 7.39
N ASN A 336 -4.06 -28.21 8.09
CA ASN A 336 -5.27 -28.93 8.50
C ASN A 336 -6.31 -28.01 9.18
N ASP A 337 -6.77 -26.97 8.55
CA ASP A 337 -8.00 -26.27 9.02
C ASP A 337 -9.23 -26.84 8.33
N ARG A 338 -9.42 -28.17 8.42
CA ARG A 338 -10.71 -28.83 8.30
C ARG A 338 -11.19 -29.28 9.69
N SER A 339 -11.23 -28.43 10.66
CA SER A 339 -12.03 -28.67 11.86
C SER A 339 -13.35 -27.92 11.70
N GLY A 340 -14.23 -28.58 11.00
CA GLY A 340 -15.64 -28.25 10.98
C GLY A 340 -16.20 -28.18 12.38
N ASN A 341 -17.02 -27.21 12.52
CA ASN A 341 -18.03 -27.07 13.54
C ASN A 341 -18.75 -28.39 13.79
N ARG A 342 -18.27 -29.17 14.75
CA ARG A 342 -19.04 -30.28 15.37
C ARG A 342 -19.54 -29.77 16.70
N SER A 343 -20.69 -29.10 16.66
CA SER A 343 -21.55 -28.98 17.79
C SER A 343 -21.96 -30.43 18.24
N GLY A 344 -21.25 -30.91 19.23
CA GLY A 344 -21.59 -32.17 19.90
C GLY A 344 -22.88 -31.99 20.69
N SER A 345 -23.99 -32.49 20.16
CA SER A 345 -25.17 -32.79 20.95
C SER A 345 -24.87 -33.99 21.82
N SER A 346 -24.59 -33.75 23.09
CA SER A 346 -24.57 -34.79 24.12
C SER A 346 -26.00 -35.25 24.35
N ARG A 347 -26.34 -36.43 23.86
CA ARG A 347 -27.49 -37.19 24.29
C ARG A 347 -27.16 -37.80 25.65
N SER A 348 -27.72 -37.26 26.73
CA SER A 348 -27.86 -38.00 27.99
C SER A 348 -29.18 -38.73 27.97
N ASN A 349 -29.08 -40.04 28.02
CA ASN A 349 -30.15 -40.99 28.20
C ASN A 349 -30.37 -41.16 29.72
N SER A 350 -31.55 -40.86 30.24
CA SER A 350 -32.02 -41.45 31.48
C SER A 350 -33.54 -41.52 31.50
N SER A 351 -33.96 -42.69 31.87
CA SER A 351 -35.24 -43.38 31.89
C SER A 351 -36.29 -42.82 32.84
N ARG A 352 -37.56 -43.07 32.46
CA ARG A 352 -38.73 -43.43 33.20
C ARG A 352 -39.26 -42.52 34.30
N GLY A 353 -40.53 -42.17 34.16
CA GLY A 353 -41.44 -41.75 35.27
C GLY A 353 -42.79 -41.29 34.76
N ASN A 354 -43.74 -42.16 34.92
CA ASN A 354 -45.15 -42.16 34.63
C ASN A 354 -45.91 -41.09 35.46
N GLY A 355 -47.03 -40.53 34.92
CA GLY A 355 -48.05 -39.91 35.81
C GLY A 355 -48.83 -38.75 35.15
N SER A 356 -49.91 -39.10 34.53
CA SER A 356 -51.32 -38.61 34.51
C SER A 356 -51.67 -37.13 34.75
N ASN A 357 -52.52 -36.66 33.86
CA ASN A 357 -53.76 -35.92 34.04
C ASN A 357 -53.77 -34.42 34.41
N GLY A 358 -54.58 -33.67 33.63
CA GLY A 358 -55.26 -32.48 34.13
C GLY A 358 -55.38 -31.31 33.14
N ASN A 359 -56.25 -31.41 32.23
CA ASN A 359 -57.32 -30.50 31.77
C ASN A 359 -57.27 -29.02 32.28
N SER A 360 -57.31 -28.02 31.43
CA SER A 360 -58.41 -27.10 31.16
C SER A 360 -57.90 -25.69 30.68
N ARG A 361 -58.36 -25.32 29.55
CA ARG A 361 -59.16 -24.15 29.19
C ARG A 361 -58.78 -22.81 29.87
N ASN A 362 -58.37 -21.80 29.09
CA ASN A 362 -59.24 -20.74 28.59
C ASN A 362 -58.45 -19.56 28.01
N ARG A 363 -58.82 -19.17 26.84
CA ARG A 363 -58.73 -17.82 26.27
C ARG A 363 -59.84 -16.96 26.92
N PRO A 364 -60.02 -15.62 26.73
CA PRO A 364 -59.45 -14.72 25.72
C PRO A 364 -59.30 -13.24 26.13
N ARG A 365 -58.81 -12.43 25.15
CA ARG A 365 -59.29 -11.07 24.75
C ARG A 365 -59.01 -9.81 25.60
N GLY A 366 -58.66 -8.78 24.87
CA GLY A 366 -58.96 -7.36 25.05
C GLY A 366 -57.72 -6.48 24.87
N ASN A 367 -57.50 -5.84 23.80
CA ASN A 367 -58.05 -4.78 22.98
C ASN A 367 -57.96 -3.37 23.62
N ARG A 368 -57.51 -2.44 22.79
CA ARG A 368 -57.74 -0.99 22.76
C ARG A 368 -56.68 -0.09 23.36
N ASN A 369 -56.09 0.67 22.45
CA ASN A 369 -56.42 2.04 21.97
C ASN A 369 -56.00 3.11 22.97
N SER A 370 -55.28 4.08 22.61
CA SER A 370 -55.59 5.30 21.85
C SER A 370 -54.54 6.37 22.18
N SER A 371 -54.06 6.99 21.19
CA SER A 371 -54.31 8.36 20.75
C SER A 371 -53.50 9.45 21.45
N SER A 372 -52.88 10.18 20.58
CA SER A 372 -53.06 11.58 20.24
C SER A 372 -52.13 12.57 20.96
N SER A 373 -51.54 13.34 20.20
CA SER A 373 -51.66 14.72 19.74
C SER A 373 -50.47 15.55 20.25
N ALA A 374 -49.72 16.11 19.36
CA ALA A 374 -49.86 17.33 18.60
C ALA A 374 -49.38 18.61 19.31
N ARG A 375 -48.70 19.37 18.49
CA ARG A 375 -48.56 20.85 18.50
C ARG A 375 -47.33 21.42 19.23
N THR A 376 -46.58 22.10 18.54
CA THR A 376 -46.51 23.37 17.78
C THR A 376 -45.55 24.35 18.42
N ASN A 377 -44.77 24.84 17.57
CA ASN A 377 -44.50 26.27 17.31
C ASN A 377 -43.30 26.98 17.93
N ARG A 378 -42.57 27.52 17.00
CA ARG A 378 -42.17 28.89 16.69
C ARG A 378 -40.88 29.48 17.25
N GLN A 379 -40.12 29.88 16.24
CA GLN A 379 -39.52 31.21 16.05
C GLN A 379 -38.43 31.62 17.04
N ALA A 380 -37.42 32.36 16.71
CA ALA A 380 -36.87 33.07 15.57
C ALA A 380 -35.57 33.74 16.05
N SER A 381 -34.76 34.11 15.10
CA SER A 381 -33.90 35.30 15.10
C SER A 381 -32.71 35.40 16.07
N ALA A 382 -31.52 35.35 15.56
CA ALA A 382 -30.65 36.47 15.23
C ALA A 382 -29.43 35.89 14.43
#